data_0dbc712675bf7ab54c4d538049432ec3
#
_entry.id   0dbc712675bf7ab54c4d538049432ec3
#
_cell.length_a   1.000
_cell.length_b   1.000
_cell.length_c   1.000
_cell.angle_alpha   90.00
_cell.angle_beta   90.00
_cell.angle_gamma   90.00
#
_symmetry.space_group_name_H-M   'P 1'
#
loop_
_entity.id
_entity.type
_entity.pdbx_description
1 polymer ?
#
loop_
_entity_poly.entity_id
_entity_poly.type
_entity_poly.pdbx_seq_one_letter_code
_entity_poly.pdbx_strand_id
1 'polypeptide(L)'
;MTEAAPDRMTLVLGGARSGKSAYAERLIEACPAPWLYIATAQAWDEEMRVRIHEHRARRSGSWQTLDVPTALPEAVAAATGPVLVDCLTLWLTNLLLAEADLEAATDALARACAAAAGPLVLVANEVGLGIVPDNALARRFRDAAGRLHQRLARDADRVVLTVAGLPLTVKPSRENP
;
A
#
# COMPACT_ATOMS: atom_id res chain seq x y z
N MET A 1 21.16 -2.83 -11.45
CA MET A 1 21.39 -2.43 -10.05
C MET A 1 20.38 -3.22 -9.23
N THR A 2 20.82 -4.14 -8.40
CA THR A 2 19.99 -4.85 -7.42
C THR A 2 19.52 -3.82 -6.39
N GLU A 3 18.23 -3.66 -6.27
CA GLU A 3 17.63 -2.81 -5.24
C GLU A 3 17.97 -3.42 -3.86
N ALA A 4 18.34 -2.60 -2.89
CA ALA A 4 18.54 -3.08 -1.52
C ALA A 4 17.21 -3.59 -0.95
N ALA A 5 17.29 -4.58 -0.03
CA ALA A 5 16.11 -5.05 0.68
C ALA A 5 15.34 -3.87 1.31
N PRO A 6 14.00 -3.95 1.40
CA PRO A 6 13.22 -2.86 2.00
C PRO A 6 13.56 -2.73 3.48
N ASP A 7 13.42 -1.49 3.98
CA ASP A 7 13.38 -1.23 5.41
C ASP A 7 12.25 -2.01 6.07
N ARG A 8 12.22 -2.03 7.41
CA ARG A 8 11.14 -2.70 8.15
C ARG A 8 9.75 -2.23 7.67
N MET A 9 9.57 -0.93 7.41
CA MET A 9 8.33 -0.38 6.86
C MET A 9 8.64 0.67 5.79
N THR A 10 8.20 0.42 4.56
CA THR A 10 8.30 1.36 3.44
C THR A 10 6.92 1.74 2.92
N LEU A 11 6.65 3.05 2.81
CA LEU A 11 5.45 3.58 2.17
C LEU A 11 5.78 4.06 0.75
N VAL A 12 5.10 3.47 -0.26
CA VAL A 12 5.26 3.79 -1.67
C VAL A 12 4.01 4.51 -2.17
N LEU A 13 4.17 5.79 -2.47
CA LEU A 13 3.13 6.65 -3.01
C LEU A 13 3.33 6.86 -4.52
N GLY A 14 2.28 7.27 -5.21
CA GLY A 14 2.36 7.68 -6.62
C GLY A 14 0.99 7.76 -7.29
N GLY A 15 0.89 8.49 -8.38
CA GLY A 15 -0.33 8.60 -9.17
C GLY A 15 -0.73 7.30 -9.87
N ALA A 16 -1.86 7.32 -10.56
CA ALA A 16 -2.28 6.19 -11.40
C ALA A 16 -1.19 5.90 -12.46
N ARG A 17 -0.89 4.62 -12.67
CA ARG A 17 0.11 4.14 -13.65
C ARG A 17 1.51 4.72 -13.47
N SER A 18 1.87 5.20 -12.27
CA SER A 18 3.20 5.77 -11.96
C SER A 18 4.33 4.73 -11.85
N GLY A 19 4.01 3.43 -11.84
CA GLY A 19 5.00 2.35 -11.62
C GLY A 19 5.16 1.91 -10.16
N LYS A 20 4.38 2.47 -9.22
CA LYS A 20 4.50 2.18 -7.77
C LYS A 20 4.39 0.69 -7.40
N SER A 21 3.42 -0.05 -7.98
CA SER A 21 3.25 -1.48 -7.66
C SER A 21 4.44 -2.30 -8.12
N ALA A 22 4.94 -2.06 -9.35
CA ALA A 22 6.14 -2.75 -9.86
C ALA A 22 7.40 -2.40 -9.05
N TYR A 23 7.52 -1.17 -8.57
CA TYR A 23 8.59 -0.77 -7.67
C TYR A 23 8.50 -1.49 -6.32
N ALA A 24 7.30 -1.54 -5.73
CA ALA A 24 7.04 -2.21 -4.46
C ALA A 24 7.25 -3.73 -4.54
N GLU A 25 6.85 -4.37 -5.64
CA GLU A 25 7.12 -5.79 -5.91
C GLU A 25 8.63 -6.07 -5.89
N ARG A 26 9.45 -5.28 -6.61
CA ARG A 26 10.92 -5.44 -6.61
C ARG A 26 11.55 -5.27 -5.23
N LEU A 27 11.01 -4.35 -4.39
CA LEU A 27 11.50 -4.21 -3.01
C LEU A 27 11.29 -5.49 -2.21
N ILE A 28 10.11 -6.09 -2.29
CA ILE A 28 9.80 -7.33 -1.56
C ILE A 28 10.56 -8.52 -2.15
N GLU A 29 10.74 -8.59 -3.46
CA GLU A 29 11.50 -9.64 -4.14
C GLU A 29 13.00 -9.64 -3.80
N ALA A 30 13.53 -8.55 -3.26
CA ALA A 30 14.87 -8.51 -2.69
C ALA A 30 14.99 -9.24 -1.33
N CYS A 31 13.88 -9.61 -0.71
CA CYS A 31 13.84 -10.44 0.50
C CYS A 31 13.80 -11.93 0.15
N PRO A 32 14.20 -12.82 1.09
CA PRO A 32 13.96 -14.26 0.93
C PRO A 32 12.47 -14.59 0.79
N ALA A 33 12.13 -15.46 -0.18
CA ALA A 33 10.78 -15.97 -0.35
C ALA A 33 10.40 -16.96 0.80
N PRO A 34 9.11 -17.27 1.04
CA PRO A 34 7.94 -16.80 0.30
C PRO A 34 7.52 -15.37 0.67
N TRP A 35 6.80 -14.72 -0.26
CA TRP A 35 6.30 -13.35 -0.10
C TRP A 35 4.78 -13.33 -0.04
N LEU A 36 4.21 -12.48 0.83
CA LEU A 36 2.78 -12.28 0.95
C LEU A 36 2.33 -11.00 0.21
N TYR A 37 1.40 -11.15 -0.73
CA TYR A 37 0.71 -10.05 -1.38
C TYR A 37 -0.69 -9.92 -0.81
N ILE A 38 -0.98 -8.85 -0.09
CA ILE A 38 -2.31 -8.54 0.41
C ILE A 38 -3.00 -7.61 -0.59
N ALA A 39 -4.00 -8.16 -1.29
CA ALA A 39 -4.82 -7.43 -2.26
C ALA A 39 -6.06 -6.87 -1.59
N THR A 40 -6.27 -5.56 -1.71
CA THR A 40 -7.44 -4.89 -1.14
C THR A 40 -8.52 -4.57 -2.18
N ALA A 41 -8.21 -4.79 -3.46
CA ALA A 41 -9.12 -4.53 -4.56
C ALA A 41 -10.33 -5.45 -4.51
N GLN A 42 -11.51 -4.88 -4.79
CA GLN A 42 -12.74 -5.62 -5.11
C GLN A 42 -13.06 -5.41 -6.59
N ALA A 43 -13.45 -6.48 -7.27
CA ALA A 43 -13.79 -6.44 -8.70
C ALA A 43 -15.24 -5.95 -8.88
N TRP A 44 -15.46 -4.64 -8.74
CA TRP A 44 -16.78 -4.03 -8.91
C TRP A 44 -17.26 -3.99 -10.38
N ASP A 45 -16.32 -4.00 -11.33
CA ASP A 45 -16.57 -3.98 -12.75
C ASP A 45 -15.58 -4.86 -13.53
N GLU A 46 -15.81 -5.00 -14.85
CA GLU A 46 -14.97 -5.81 -15.72
C GLU A 46 -13.56 -5.23 -15.89
N GLU A 47 -13.41 -3.90 -15.94
CA GLU A 47 -12.10 -3.25 -16.03
C GLU A 47 -11.24 -3.61 -14.80
N MET A 48 -11.80 -3.54 -13.61
CA MET A 48 -11.10 -3.89 -12.38
C MET A 48 -10.75 -5.39 -12.34
N ARG A 49 -11.63 -6.26 -12.85
CA ARG A 49 -11.40 -7.70 -12.94
C ARG A 49 -10.21 -8.02 -13.84
N VAL A 50 -10.13 -7.40 -15.01
CA VAL A 50 -9.00 -7.53 -15.94
C VAL A 50 -7.70 -7.04 -15.27
N ARG A 51 -7.71 -5.89 -14.61
CA ARG A 51 -6.53 -5.34 -13.90
C ARG A 51 -6.04 -6.27 -12.80
N ILE A 52 -6.94 -6.81 -11.97
CA ILE A 52 -6.59 -7.78 -10.93
C ILE A 52 -5.96 -9.03 -11.54
N HIS A 53 -6.54 -9.54 -12.65
CA HIS A 53 -6.00 -10.70 -13.36
C HIS A 53 -4.59 -10.44 -13.90
N GLU A 54 -4.37 -9.31 -14.58
CA GLU A 54 -3.05 -8.91 -15.09
C GLU A 54 -2.01 -8.78 -13.96
N HIS A 55 -2.38 -8.19 -12.82
CA HIS A 55 -1.50 -8.09 -11.66
C HIS A 55 -1.15 -9.46 -11.07
N ARG A 56 -2.11 -10.39 -11.04
CA ARG A 56 -1.85 -11.77 -10.58
C ARG A 56 -0.95 -12.54 -11.54
N ALA A 57 -1.19 -12.42 -12.86
CA ALA A 57 -0.46 -13.14 -13.89
C ALA A 57 1.04 -12.76 -13.96
N ARG A 58 1.41 -11.57 -13.51
CA ARG A 58 2.81 -11.11 -13.50
C ARG A 58 3.63 -11.66 -12.34
N ARG A 59 2.98 -12.11 -11.27
CA ARG A 59 3.69 -12.60 -10.08
C ARG A 59 4.14 -14.05 -10.25
N SER A 60 5.37 -14.34 -9.81
CA SER A 60 5.93 -15.70 -9.79
C SER A 60 5.24 -16.60 -8.76
N GLY A 61 5.48 -17.91 -8.83
CA GLY A 61 4.95 -18.88 -7.86
C GLY A 61 5.45 -18.73 -6.42
N SER A 62 6.40 -17.83 -6.16
CA SER A 62 6.88 -17.52 -4.80
C SER A 62 5.96 -16.54 -4.05
N TRP A 63 5.02 -15.90 -4.74
CA TRP A 63 4.03 -15.01 -4.16
C TRP A 63 2.79 -15.77 -3.69
N GLN A 64 2.43 -15.58 -2.45
CA GLN A 64 1.12 -15.97 -1.90
C GLN A 64 0.20 -14.75 -1.93
N THR A 65 -1.00 -14.88 -2.50
CA THR A 65 -1.97 -13.76 -2.57
C THR A 65 -3.10 -14.00 -1.58
N LEU A 66 -3.39 -12.99 -0.77
CA LEU A 66 -4.52 -12.95 0.16
C LEU A 66 -5.43 -11.76 -0.20
N ASP A 67 -6.69 -12.03 -0.51
CA ASP A 67 -7.68 -10.99 -0.79
C ASP A 67 -8.28 -10.48 0.54
N VAL A 68 -8.03 -9.20 0.85
CA VAL A 68 -8.43 -8.57 2.13
C VAL A 68 -9.03 -7.19 1.84
N PRO A 69 -10.33 -7.12 1.52
CA PRO A 69 -10.95 -5.84 1.19
C PRO A 69 -11.01 -4.85 2.36
N THR A 70 -11.22 -5.33 3.59
CA THR A 70 -11.46 -4.48 4.77
C THR A 70 -10.64 -4.83 6.00
N ALA A 71 -10.45 -6.12 6.31
CA ALA A 71 -9.74 -6.61 7.51
C ALA A 71 -8.20 -6.53 7.37
N LEU A 72 -7.69 -5.41 6.86
CA LEU A 72 -6.26 -5.23 6.57
C LEU A 72 -5.38 -5.21 7.83
N PRO A 73 -5.76 -4.56 8.95
CA PRO A 73 -4.97 -4.57 10.17
C PRO A 73 -4.71 -6.00 10.70
N GLU A 74 -5.74 -6.84 10.68
CA GLU A 74 -5.66 -8.24 11.14
C GLU A 74 -4.75 -9.07 10.22
N ALA A 75 -4.87 -8.87 8.91
CA ALA A 75 -4.04 -9.58 7.93
C ALA A 75 -2.55 -9.19 8.05
N VAL A 76 -2.25 -7.91 8.25
CA VAL A 76 -0.87 -7.44 8.49
C VAL A 76 -0.32 -8.01 9.80
N ALA A 77 -1.12 -8.00 10.88
CA ALA A 77 -0.69 -8.51 12.18
C ALA A 77 -0.44 -10.03 12.18
N ALA A 78 -1.15 -10.79 11.35
CA ALA A 78 -0.99 -12.24 11.22
C ALA A 78 0.19 -12.66 10.33
N ALA A 79 0.76 -11.75 9.55
CA ALA A 79 1.83 -12.06 8.62
C ALA A 79 3.17 -12.28 9.33
N THR A 80 3.92 -13.31 8.90
CA THR A 80 5.19 -13.71 9.54
C THR A 80 6.42 -13.47 8.67
N GLY A 81 6.25 -13.03 7.41
CA GLY A 81 7.33 -12.81 6.44
C GLY A 81 7.21 -11.46 5.72
N PRO A 82 7.93 -11.30 4.59
CA PRO A 82 7.83 -10.09 3.79
C PRO A 82 6.43 -9.89 3.20
N VAL A 83 5.87 -8.69 3.36
CA VAL A 83 4.49 -8.34 2.98
C VAL A 83 4.46 -7.15 2.05
N LEU A 84 3.68 -7.26 0.99
CA LEU A 84 3.25 -6.16 0.15
C LEU A 84 1.74 -5.95 0.27
N VAL A 85 1.31 -4.74 0.58
CA VAL A 85 -0.10 -4.32 0.57
C VAL A 85 -0.35 -3.45 -0.66
N ASP A 86 -1.22 -3.88 -1.56
CA ASP A 86 -1.64 -3.11 -2.75
C ASP A 86 -3.18 -3.12 -2.90
N CYS A 87 -3.87 -2.01 -2.60
CA CYS A 87 -3.34 -0.73 -2.16
C CYS A 87 -4.22 -0.11 -1.05
N LEU A 88 -3.64 0.76 -0.25
CA LEU A 88 -4.34 1.45 0.85
C LEU A 88 -5.50 2.33 0.38
N THR A 89 -5.42 2.90 -0.82
CA THR A 89 -6.50 3.73 -1.37
C THR A 89 -7.76 2.92 -1.69
N LEU A 90 -7.61 1.70 -2.22
CA LEU A 90 -8.77 0.80 -2.43
C LEU A 90 -9.33 0.29 -1.09
N TRP A 91 -8.47 -0.05 -0.14
CA TRP A 91 -8.90 -0.37 1.22
C TRP A 91 -9.71 0.77 1.85
N LEU A 92 -9.22 2.01 1.76
CA LEU A 92 -9.93 3.18 2.27
C LEU A 92 -11.27 3.40 1.56
N THR A 93 -11.33 3.15 0.23
CA THR A 93 -12.58 3.19 -0.54
C THR A 93 -13.59 2.18 -0.01
N ASN A 94 -13.17 0.93 0.22
CA ASN A 94 -14.04 -0.12 0.75
C ASN A 94 -14.60 0.26 2.12
N LEU A 95 -13.76 0.81 3.02
CA LEU A 95 -14.19 1.27 4.34
C LEU A 95 -15.17 2.46 4.25
N LEU A 96 -14.90 3.41 3.35
CA LEU A 96 -15.76 4.58 3.15
C LEU A 96 -17.14 4.18 2.65
N LEU A 97 -17.22 3.23 1.72
CA LEU A 97 -18.48 2.70 1.19
C LEU A 97 -19.24 1.84 2.23
N ALA A 98 -18.51 1.21 3.14
CA ALA A 98 -19.08 0.48 4.29
C ALA A 98 -19.45 1.39 5.47
N GLU A 99 -19.30 2.72 5.33
CA GLU A 99 -19.56 3.72 6.38
C GLU A 99 -18.77 3.46 7.68
N ALA A 100 -17.60 2.82 7.58
CA ALA A 100 -16.73 2.50 8.71
C ALA A 100 -16.11 3.77 9.33
N ASP A 101 -15.67 3.66 10.59
CA ASP A 101 -14.84 4.67 11.25
C ASP A 101 -13.43 4.65 10.66
N LEU A 102 -13.14 5.60 9.78
CA LEU A 102 -11.87 5.68 9.05
C LEU A 102 -10.70 6.03 9.96
N GLU A 103 -10.92 6.78 11.03
CA GLU A 103 -9.89 7.18 11.98
C GLU A 103 -9.48 5.98 12.84
N ALA A 104 -10.45 5.29 13.42
CA ALA A 104 -10.21 4.06 14.17
C ALA A 104 -9.52 2.98 13.33
N ALA A 105 -9.94 2.80 12.05
CA ALA A 105 -9.33 1.86 11.14
C ALA A 105 -7.88 2.24 10.78
N THR A 106 -7.61 3.53 10.56
CA THR A 106 -6.25 4.06 10.31
C THR A 106 -5.33 3.78 11.48
N ASP A 107 -5.80 4.03 12.72
CA ASP A 107 -5.01 3.76 13.92
C ASP A 107 -4.79 2.27 14.16
N ALA A 108 -5.78 1.44 13.87
CA ALA A 108 -5.61 -0.02 13.95
C ALA A 108 -4.54 -0.51 12.95
N LEU A 109 -4.58 -0.02 11.71
CA LEU A 109 -3.57 -0.35 10.70
C LEU A 109 -2.18 0.13 11.12
N ALA A 110 -2.04 1.35 11.64
CA ALA A 110 -0.76 1.88 12.09
C ALA A 110 -0.15 1.03 13.21
N ARG A 111 -0.98 0.57 14.18
CA ARG A 111 -0.52 -0.35 15.24
C ARG A 111 -0.08 -1.70 14.66
N ALA A 112 -0.83 -2.26 13.72
CA ALA A 112 -0.48 -3.53 13.07
C ALA A 112 0.85 -3.41 12.31
N CYS A 113 1.04 -2.32 11.55
CA CYS A 113 2.28 -2.05 10.83
C CYS A 113 3.49 -1.90 11.79
N ALA A 114 3.32 -1.22 12.91
CA ALA A 114 4.37 -1.06 13.92
C ALA A 114 4.79 -2.39 14.56
N ALA A 115 3.87 -3.35 14.64
CA ALA A 115 4.10 -4.69 15.21
C ALA A 115 4.46 -5.75 14.16
N ALA A 116 4.53 -5.41 12.87
CA ALA A 116 4.82 -6.36 11.80
C ALA A 116 6.14 -7.09 12.01
N ALA A 117 6.13 -8.42 11.85
CA ALA A 117 7.26 -9.29 12.14
C ALA A 117 8.35 -9.27 11.04
N GLY A 118 7.99 -8.88 9.82
CA GLY A 118 8.89 -8.85 8.66
C GLY A 118 8.84 -7.52 7.91
N PRO A 119 9.64 -7.40 6.84
CA PRO A 119 9.58 -6.24 5.96
C PRO A 119 8.16 -6.02 5.41
N LEU A 120 7.69 -4.77 5.48
CA LEU A 120 6.35 -4.37 5.06
C LEU A 120 6.45 -3.23 4.05
N VAL A 121 5.89 -3.43 2.85
CA VAL A 121 5.76 -2.40 1.84
C VAL A 121 4.27 -2.08 1.63
N LEU A 122 3.91 -0.84 1.84
CA LEU A 122 2.55 -0.33 1.68
C LEU A 122 2.46 0.53 0.42
N VAL A 123 1.53 0.22 -0.47
CA VAL A 123 1.29 0.99 -1.70
C VAL A 123 0.02 1.82 -1.57
N ALA A 124 0.10 3.09 -1.97
CA ALA A 124 -1.08 3.97 -2.04
C ALA A 124 -1.03 4.91 -3.23
N ASN A 125 -2.21 5.25 -3.78
CA ASN A 125 -2.29 6.31 -4.76
C ASN A 125 -2.20 7.68 -4.06
N GLU A 126 -1.38 8.58 -4.63
CA GLU A 126 -1.46 10.00 -4.32
C GLU A 126 -2.65 10.62 -5.04
N VAL A 127 -3.61 11.16 -4.29
CA VAL A 127 -4.88 11.70 -4.79
C VAL A 127 -5.11 13.15 -4.40
N GLY A 128 -4.15 13.77 -3.72
CA GLY A 128 -4.25 15.13 -3.17
C GLY A 128 -3.68 16.23 -4.05
N LEU A 129 -2.90 15.91 -5.08
CA LEU A 129 -2.21 16.87 -5.94
C LEU A 129 -3.07 17.44 -7.08
N GLY A 130 -4.32 16.98 -7.22
CA GLY A 130 -5.25 17.44 -8.26
C GLY A 130 -6.11 18.61 -7.82
N ILE A 131 -7.00 19.05 -8.75
CA ILE A 131 -8.04 20.05 -8.48
C ILE A 131 -8.99 19.51 -7.39
N VAL A 132 -9.49 20.41 -6.55
CA VAL A 132 -10.45 20.05 -5.48
C VAL A 132 -11.72 19.44 -6.12
N PRO A 133 -12.10 18.19 -5.73
CA PRO A 133 -13.29 17.56 -6.28
C PRO A 133 -14.55 18.36 -5.98
N ASP A 134 -15.49 18.38 -6.92
CA ASP A 134 -16.77 19.07 -6.83
C ASP A 134 -17.77 18.39 -5.88
N ASN A 135 -17.69 17.06 -5.72
CA ASN A 135 -18.58 16.31 -4.83
C ASN A 135 -17.98 16.05 -3.44
N ALA A 136 -18.85 16.00 -2.43
CA ALA A 136 -18.44 15.88 -1.03
C ALA A 136 -17.78 14.53 -0.70
N LEU A 137 -18.22 13.43 -1.34
CA LEU A 137 -17.69 12.10 -1.09
C LEU A 137 -16.22 12.01 -1.54
N ALA A 138 -15.91 12.53 -2.74
CA ALA A 138 -14.55 12.56 -3.26
C ALA A 138 -13.62 13.45 -2.41
N ARG A 139 -14.13 14.59 -1.89
CA ARG A 139 -13.37 15.42 -0.94
C ARG A 139 -13.08 14.68 0.37
N ARG A 140 -14.11 14.01 0.94
CA ARG A 140 -13.95 13.18 2.15
C ARG A 140 -12.92 12.08 1.94
N PHE A 141 -12.97 11.38 0.80
CA PHE A 141 -12.00 10.36 0.43
C PHE A 141 -10.57 10.92 0.33
N ARG A 142 -10.38 12.01 -0.43
CA ARG A 142 -9.08 12.68 -0.60
C ARG A 142 -8.47 13.09 0.75
N ASP A 143 -9.28 13.71 1.61
CA ASP A 143 -8.84 14.19 2.91
C ASP A 143 -8.51 13.03 3.86
N ALA A 144 -9.29 11.94 3.82
CA ALA A 144 -9.00 10.73 4.59
C ALA A 144 -7.72 10.03 4.09
N ALA A 145 -7.50 9.95 2.77
CA ALA A 145 -6.27 9.41 2.19
C ALA A 145 -5.05 10.22 2.64
N GLY A 146 -5.13 11.55 2.61
CA GLY A 146 -4.04 12.41 3.09
C GLY A 146 -3.70 12.18 4.56
N ARG A 147 -4.73 12.06 5.44
CA ARG A 147 -4.52 11.75 6.87
C ARG A 147 -3.89 10.36 7.07
N LEU A 148 -4.37 9.35 6.35
CA LEU A 148 -3.81 8.00 6.37
C LEU A 148 -2.33 8.01 5.96
N HIS A 149 -1.99 8.67 4.86
CA HIS A 149 -0.60 8.77 4.38
C HIS A 149 0.29 9.47 5.40
N GLN A 150 -0.15 10.60 5.99
CA GLN A 150 0.60 11.29 7.03
C GLN A 150 0.81 10.43 8.27
N ARG A 151 -0.23 9.68 8.69
CA ARG A 151 -0.15 8.81 9.86
C ARG A 151 0.86 7.70 9.65
N LEU A 152 0.82 7.02 8.49
CA LEU A 152 1.75 5.93 8.18
C LEU A 152 3.16 6.44 7.87
N ALA A 153 3.32 7.58 7.21
CA ALA A 153 4.62 8.17 6.92
C ALA A 153 5.43 8.56 8.16
N ARG A 154 4.77 8.91 9.28
CA ARG A 154 5.47 9.15 10.56
C ARG A 154 6.19 7.90 11.05
N ASP A 155 5.52 6.74 10.95
CA ASP A 155 6.00 5.47 11.48
C ASP A 155 6.89 4.73 10.48
N ALA A 156 6.72 4.97 9.17
CA ALA A 156 7.53 4.37 8.12
C ALA A 156 9.01 4.77 8.26
N ASP A 157 9.90 3.80 8.04
CA ASP A 157 11.33 4.06 7.99
C ASP A 157 11.70 4.77 6.69
N ARG A 158 11.02 4.44 5.58
CA ARG A 158 11.23 5.04 4.27
C ARG A 158 9.91 5.44 3.62
N VAL A 159 9.89 6.58 2.92
CA VAL A 159 8.75 7.02 2.09
C VAL A 159 9.26 7.37 0.69
N VAL A 160 8.63 6.81 -0.33
CA VAL A 160 8.98 7.00 -1.74
C VAL A 160 7.77 7.49 -2.51
N LEU A 161 7.97 8.48 -3.37
CA LEU A 161 7.00 8.90 -4.38
C LEU A 161 7.46 8.42 -5.76
N THR A 162 6.64 7.61 -6.44
CA THR A 162 6.95 7.17 -7.81
C THR A 162 6.34 8.12 -8.83
N VAL A 163 7.17 8.61 -9.73
CA VAL A 163 6.80 9.48 -10.84
C VAL A 163 7.41 8.93 -12.12
N ALA A 164 6.59 8.67 -13.16
CA ALA A 164 7.06 8.16 -14.46
C ALA A 164 7.96 6.90 -14.35
N GLY A 165 7.66 5.99 -13.44
CA GLY A 165 8.44 4.78 -13.18
C GLY A 165 9.68 4.98 -12.30
N LEU A 166 10.00 6.21 -11.93
CA LEU A 166 11.20 6.55 -11.14
C LEU A 166 10.84 6.78 -9.67
N PRO A 167 11.59 6.20 -8.70
CA PRO A 167 11.40 6.43 -7.29
C PRO A 167 12.06 7.75 -6.86
N LEU A 168 11.30 8.62 -6.23
CA LEU A 168 11.78 9.82 -5.54
C LEU A 168 11.70 9.56 -4.03
N THR A 169 12.83 9.56 -3.34
CA THR A 169 12.86 9.40 -1.89
C THR A 169 12.39 10.68 -1.20
N VAL A 170 11.27 10.60 -0.49
CA VAL A 170 10.67 11.69 0.30
C VAL A 170 11.18 11.65 1.74
N LYS A 171 11.24 10.46 2.32
CA LYS A 171 11.85 10.19 3.62
C LYS A 171 12.90 9.11 3.41
N PRO A 172 14.19 9.39 3.62
CA PRO A 172 15.25 8.38 3.50
C PRO A 172 15.12 7.34 4.59
N SER A 173 15.68 6.15 4.34
CA SER A 173 15.84 5.11 5.34
C SER A 173 16.53 5.68 6.58
N ARG A 174 16.09 5.25 7.77
CA ARG A 174 16.87 5.51 8.98
C ARG A 174 18.18 4.75 8.80
N GLU A 175 19.30 5.47 8.76
CA GLU A 175 20.60 4.83 8.83
C GLU A 175 20.60 3.96 10.09
N ASN A 176 20.87 2.67 9.90
CA ASN A 176 21.09 1.78 11.03
C ASN A 176 22.39 2.26 11.70
N PRO A 177 22.38 2.65 12.99
CA PRO A 177 23.61 3.13 13.66
C PRO A 177 24.67 2.05 13.73
#